data_3e6934c6c8b340d1b324f8143f446c1a
#
_entry.id   3e6934c6c8b340d1b324f8143f446c1a
#
_cell.length_a   1.000
_cell.length_b   1.000
_cell.length_c   1.000
_cell.angle_alpha   90.00
_cell.angle_beta   90.00
_cell.angle_gamma   90.00
#
_symmetry.space_group_name_H-M   'P 1'
#
loop_
_entity.id
_entity.type
_entity.pdbx_description
1 polymer ?
#
loop_
_entity_poly.entity_id
_entity_poly.type
_entity_poly.pdbx_seq_one_letter_code
_entity_poly.pdbx_strand_id
1 'polypeptide(L)'
;MNEFIPRTRAPAENDPHWISTKYGGLNECIIINSRTGSVIPNCVGYAWGRAYELLKTKPKLPKTDACTWFHSYEGYSRGQVPQLGAIACWGGTRHGHVAVVESIGPDYIICSQSNYGGTRWERVKCRKSGSIYISGMGNHAFQGFIYLPIKWDAAGTGSGGTGPYKSVDEIARAIIRGTGPWYRCYGQNRWKKIQSYGYDPAVVQKRINELMKGK
;
A
#
# COMPACT_ATOMS: atom_id res chain seq x y z
N MET A 1 12.96 4.52 14.21
CA MET A 1 11.51 4.58 13.96
C MET A 1 11.28 4.65 12.46
N ASN A 2 10.60 3.67 11.89
CA ASN A 2 10.36 3.62 10.43
C ASN A 2 8.96 4.17 10.17
N GLU A 3 8.87 5.45 9.87
CA GLU A 3 7.63 6.05 9.40
C GLU A 3 7.41 5.68 7.92
N PHE A 4 6.18 5.31 7.57
CA PHE A 4 5.83 5.08 6.18
C PHE A 4 5.74 6.42 5.44
N ILE A 5 6.60 6.60 4.46
CA ILE A 5 6.59 7.77 3.59
C ILE A 5 5.95 7.36 2.25
N PRO A 6 4.75 7.86 1.93
CA PRO A 6 4.12 7.60 0.65
C PRO A 6 4.97 8.14 -0.49
N ARG A 7 5.12 7.34 -1.53
CA ARG A 7 5.83 7.80 -2.73
C ARG A 7 4.95 8.73 -3.55
N THR A 8 5.47 9.91 -3.85
CA THR A 8 4.74 10.98 -4.58
C THR A 8 5.35 11.33 -5.92
N ARG A 9 6.51 10.73 -6.27
CA ARG A 9 7.26 10.99 -7.50
C ARG A 9 7.66 9.67 -8.15
N ALA A 10 7.81 9.71 -9.49
CA ALA A 10 8.44 8.62 -10.22
C ALA A 10 9.86 8.34 -9.70
N PRO A 11 10.38 7.11 -9.89
CA PRO A 11 11.80 6.85 -9.68
C PRO A 11 12.66 7.76 -10.56
N ALA A 12 13.78 8.23 -10.03
CA ALA A 12 14.78 8.93 -10.82
C ALA A 12 15.65 7.92 -11.58
N GLU A 13 16.34 8.36 -12.63
CA GLU A 13 17.18 7.51 -13.46
C GLU A 13 18.29 6.80 -12.65
N ASN A 14 18.81 7.46 -11.64
CA ASN A 14 19.89 6.94 -10.79
C ASN A 14 19.41 6.44 -9.42
N ASP A 15 18.11 6.19 -9.27
CA ASP A 15 17.58 5.66 -8.01
C ASP A 15 18.10 4.22 -7.79
N PRO A 16 18.81 3.93 -6.69
CA PRO A 16 19.46 2.64 -6.48
C PRO A 16 18.48 1.48 -6.31
N HIS A 17 17.22 1.75 -6.07
CA HIS A 17 16.17 0.74 -5.93
C HIS A 17 15.54 0.36 -7.28
N TRP A 18 15.61 1.26 -8.26
CA TRP A 18 15.15 1.04 -9.62
C TRP A 18 16.30 1.21 -10.58
N ILE A 19 16.71 0.15 -11.21
CA ILE A 19 17.78 0.21 -12.15
C ILE A 19 17.21 0.31 -13.55
N SER A 20 17.67 1.32 -14.22
CA SER A 20 17.45 1.47 -15.64
C SER A 20 17.98 0.25 -16.38
N THR A 21 17.12 -0.32 -17.18
CA THR A 21 17.46 -1.41 -18.08
C THR A 21 18.53 -1.05 -19.10
N LYS A 22 18.71 0.24 -19.35
CA LYS A 22 19.77 0.77 -20.20
C LYS A 22 21.18 0.45 -19.66
N TYR A 23 21.31 0.21 -18.34
CA TYR A 23 22.60 0.02 -17.70
C TYR A 23 22.79 -1.37 -17.05
N GLY A 24 21.88 -2.31 -17.33
CA GLY A 24 21.87 -3.62 -16.67
C GLY A 24 21.55 -3.50 -15.18
N GLY A 25 20.63 -4.25 -14.70
CA GLY A 25 20.10 -3.90 -13.42
C GLY A 25 20.41 -4.84 -12.30
N LEU A 26 20.49 -4.29 -11.11
CA LEU A 26 20.39 -5.03 -9.84
C LEU A 26 18.97 -5.48 -9.57
N ASN A 27 18.04 -4.96 -10.28
CA ASN A 27 16.62 -5.16 -10.15
C ASN A 27 16.18 -6.21 -11.15
N GLU A 28 16.11 -7.42 -10.68
CA GLU A 28 15.88 -8.59 -11.51
C GLU A 28 14.48 -8.67 -12.13
N CYS A 29 13.58 -7.77 -11.71
CA CYS A 29 12.22 -7.66 -12.26
C CYS A 29 12.06 -6.51 -13.25
N ILE A 30 13.11 -5.81 -13.59
CA ILE A 30 13.03 -4.80 -14.65
C ILE A 30 12.98 -5.49 -15.99
N ILE A 31 11.83 -5.40 -16.62
CA ILE A 31 11.70 -5.75 -18.02
C ILE A 31 12.12 -4.53 -18.83
N ILE A 32 13.18 -4.69 -19.59
CA ILE A 32 13.71 -3.67 -20.47
C ILE A 32 12.67 -3.31 -21.51
N ASN A 33 12.27 -2.07 -21.53
CA ASN A 33 11.64 -1.57 -22.72
C ASN A 33 12.70 -1.17 -23.73
N SER A 34 13.28 -2.15 -24.40
CA SER A 34 14.27 -1.94 -25.46
C SER A 34 13.71 -1.08 -26.62
N ARG A 35 12.40 -0.99 -26.73
CA ARG A 35 11.71 -0.23 -27.78
C ARG A 35 11.59 1.26 -27.47
N THR A 36 11.38 1.61 -26.19
CA THR A 36 11.16 3.02 -25.79
C THR A 36 12.35 3.64 -25.08
N GLY A 37 13.34 2.84 -24.69
CA GLY A 37 14.46 3.31 -23.88
C GLY A 37 14.05 3.86 -22.52
N SER A 38 12.83 3.54 -22.03
CA SER A 38 12.30 4.07 -20.79
C SER A 38 13.13 3.61 -19.60
N VAL A 39 13.44 4.53 -18.70
CA VAL A 39 14.11 4.28 -17.42
C VAL A 39 13.12 3.87 -16.31
N ILE A 40 11.83 4.03 -16.56
CA ILE A 40 10.79 3.61 -15.64
C ILE A 40 10.54 2.12 -15.87
N PRO A 41 10.67 1.26 -14.85
CA PRO A 41 10.37 -0.16 -14.99
C PRO A 41 8.87 -0.37 -15.23
N ASN A 42 8.51 -1.55 -15.72
CA ASN A 42 7.10 -1.94 -15.80
C ASN A 42 6.49 -2.15 -14.39
N CYS A 43 5.23 -2.58 -14.30
CA CYS A 43 4.53 -2.70 -13.02
C CYS A 43 5.24 -3.65 -12.03
N VAL A 44 5.77 -4.79 -12.49
CA VAL A 44 6.48 -5.74 -11.62
C VAL A 44 7.84 -5.19 -11.17
N GLY A 45 8.60 -4.60 -12.08
CA GLY A 45 9.88 -3.95 -11.75
C GLY A 45 9.69 -2.76 -10.82
N TYR A 46 8.63 -1.99 -11.04
CA TYR A 46 8.27 -0.88 -10.14
C TYR A 46 7.93 -1.36 -8.74
N ALA A 47 7.01 -2.31 -8.60
CA ALA A 47 6.59 -2.84 -7.32
C ALA A 47 7.76 -3.51 -6.56
N TRP A 48 8.64 -4.21 -7.29
CA TRP A 48 9.85 -4.79 -6.73
C TRP A 48 10.81 -3.72 -6.19
N GLY A 49 11.07 -2.67 -6.97
CA GLY A 49 11.93 -1.55 -6.55
C GLY A 49 11.36 -0.79 -5.36
N ARG A 50 10.04 -0.53 -5.34
CA ARG A 50 9.40 0.09 -4.19
C ARG A 50 9.46 -0.79 -2.94
N ALA A 51 9.28 -2.08 -3.08
CA ALA A 51 9.48 -3.03 -1.98
C ALA A 51 10.93 -2.99 -1.46
N TYR A 52 11.93 -2.90 -2.35
CA TYR A 52 13.34 -2.74 -1.96
C TYR A 52 13.57 -1.44 -1.19
N GLU A 53 13.03 -0.34 -1.69
CA GLU A 53 13.09 0.96 -0.99
C GLU A 53 12.49 0.90 0.42
N LEU A 54 11.35 0.23 0.57
CA LEU A 54 10.66 0.08 1.85
C LEU A 54 11.38 -0.87 2.82
N LEU A 55 11.86 -1.99 2.33
CA LEU A 55 12.53 -3.03 3.13
C LEU A 55 13.99 -2.69 3.44
N LYS A 56 14.62 -1.78 2.68
CA LYS A 56 16.06 -1.50 2.70
C LYS A 56 16.95 -2.71 2.32
N THR A 57 16.32 -3.80 1.90
CA THR A 57 16.97 -5.02 1.42
C THR A 57 16.22 -5.54 0.20
N LYS A 58 16.89 -6.31 -0.66
CA LYS A 58 16.27 -6.91 -1.85
C LYS A 58 15.05 -7.76 -1.45
N PRO A 59 13.86 -7.47 -1.99
CA PRO A 59 12.67 -8.23 -1.66
C PRO A 59 12.72 -9.63 -2.28
N LYS A 60 12.12 -10.59 -1.58
CA LYS A 60 11.91 -11.95 -2.08
C LYS A 60 10.60 -12.03 -2.90
N LEU A 61 10.44 -11.17 -3.88
CA LEU A 61 9.28 -11.15 -4.77
C LEU A 61 9.57 -11.92 -6.06
N PRO A 62 8.53 -12.48 -6.73
CA PRO A 62 8.73 -13.26 -7.94
C PRO A 62 9.31 -12.43 -9.09
N LYS A 63 9.95 -13.11 -10.03
CA LYS A 63 10.48 -12.54 -11.28
C LYS A 63 9.61 -12.92 -12.49
N THR A 64 8.32 -13.03 -12.27
CA THR A 64 7.34 -13.53 -13.23
C THR A 64 6.31 -12.46 -13.54
N ASP A 65 5.37 -12.77 -14.44
CA ASP A 65 4.22 -11.92 -14.73
C ASP A 65 3.38 -11.64 -13.47
N ALA A 66 2.85 -10.44 -13.37
CA ALA A 66 2.10 -9.97 -12.19
C ALA A 66 0.91 -10.86 -11.83
N CYS A 67 0.27 -11.50 -12.82
CA CYS A 67 -0.87 -12.40 -12.60
C CYS A 67 -0.56 -13.61 -11.70
N THR A 68 0.71 -14.00 -11.60
CA THR A 68 1.15 -15.13 -10.78
C THR A 68 1.60 -14.73 -9.37
N TRP A 69 1.85 -13.47 -9.12
CA TRP A 69 2.47 -13.01 -7.87
C TRP A 69 1.70 -13.42 -6.63
N PHE A 70 0.40 -13.23 -6.63
CA PHE A 70 -0.41 -13.53 -5.46
C PHE A 70 -0.48 -15.03 -5.13
N HIS A 71 -0.47 -15.90 -6.13
CA HIS A 71 -0.68 -17.33 -5.95
C HIS A 71 0.61 -18.15 -5.86
N SER A 72 1.67 -17.73 -6.54
CA SER A 72 2.89 -18.52 -6.72
C SER A 72 3.99 -18.20 -5.73
N TYR A 73 3.84 -17.17 -4.91
CA TYR A 73 4.89 -16.71 -4.04
C TYR A 73 4.68 -17.14 -2.59
N GLU A 74 5.69 -17.72 -1.95
CA GLU A 74 5.63 -18.24 -0.59
C GLU A 74 6.40 -17.40 0.47
N GLY A 75 7.09 -16.34 0.06
CA GLY A 75 8.02 -15.60 0.94
C GLY A 75 7.39 -14.61 1.92
N TYR A 76 6.16 -14.12 1.65
CA TYR A 76 5.47 -13.13 2.47
C TYR A 76 4.02 -13.55 2.72
N SER A 77 3.44 -13.08 3.83
CA SER A 77 2.02 -13.31 4.10
C SER A 77 1.12 -12.57 3.10
N ARG A 78 -0.09 -13.07 2.94
CA ARG A 78 -1.09 -12.58 1.97
C ARG A 78 -2.45 -12.42 2.62
N GLY A 79 -3.29 -11.55 2.06
CA GLY A 79 -4.66 -11.38 2.54
C GLY A 79 -5.47 -10.40 1.70
N GLN A 80 -6.66 -10.07 2.21
CA GLN A 80 -7.63 -9.24 1.51
C GLN A 80 -7.77 -7.82 2.12
N VAL A 81 -7.10 -7.57 3.25
CA VAL A 81 -7.15 -6.27 3.93
C VAL A 81 -5.95 -5.43 3.49
N PRO A 82 -6.14 -4.20 3.00
CA PRO A 82 -5.02 -3.37 2.58
C PRO A 82 -4.14 -2.97 3.77
N GLN A 83 -2.83 -2.93 3.53
CA GLN A 83 -1.84 -2.38 4.46
C GLN A 83 -0.93 -1.42 3.69
N LEU A 84 -0.41 -0.38 4.37
CA LEU A 84 0.56 0.53 3.77
C LEU A 84 1.81 -0.22 3.35
N GLY A 85 2.28 0.04 2.14
CA GLY A 85 3.42 -0.65 1.56
C GLY A 85 3.13 -2.06 1.04
N ALA A 86 1.92 -2.60 1.23
CA ALA A 86 1.53 -3.88 0.66
C ALA A 86 1.46 -3.80 -0.87
N ILE A 87 1.70 -4.92 -1.53
CA ILE A 87 1.57 -5.04 -2.97
C ILE A 87 0.16 -5.53 -3.29
N ALA A 88 -0.64 -4.69 -3.91
CA ALA A 88 -1.94 -5.05 -4.44
C ALA A 88 -1.75 -5.81 -5.76
N CYS A 89 -2.43 -6.96 -5.89
CA CYS A 89 -2.30 -7.86 -7.02
C CYS A 89 -3.61 -8.04 -7.75
N TRP A 90 -3.54 -8.00 -9.07
CA TRP A 90 -4.66 -8.27 -9.97
C TRP A 90 -4.24 -9.26 -11.06
N GLY A 91 -5.10 -10.24 -11.32
CA GLY A 91 -4.96 -11.23 -12.37
C GLY A 91 -6.05 -11.12 -13.42
N GLY A 92 -6.49 -12.27 -13.97
CA GLY A 92 -7.59 -12.35 -14.94
C GLY A 92 -7.20 -11.96 -16.37
N THR A 93 -5.97 -11.53 -16.61
CA THR A 93 -5.39 -11.29 -17.93
C THR A 93 -4.06 -12.00 -18.05
N ARG A 94 -3.51 -12.10 -19.28
CA ARG A 94 -2.24 -12.79 -19.54
C ARG A 94 -1.11 -12.35 -18.63
N HIS A 95 -0.98 -11.05 -18.37
CA HIS A 95 0.14 -10.51 -17.60
C HIS A 95 -0.27 -10.03 -16.21
N GLY A 96 -1.56 -9.71 -15.99
CA GLY A 96 -2.03 -9.15 -14.74
C GLY A 96 -1.48 -7.75 -14.43
N HIS A 97 -1.61 -7.33 -13.18
CA HIS A 97 -1.09 -6.05 -12.71
C HIS A 97 -0.73 -6.10 -11.22
N VAL A 98 0.30 -5.36 -10.83
CA VAL A 98 0.67 -5.11 -9.43
C VAL A 98 0.93 -3.64 -9.19
N ALA A 99 0.60 -3.18 -7.99
CA ALA A 99 0.84 -1.81 -7.55
C ALA A 99 1.13 -1.79 -6.05
N VAL A 100 1.72 -0.71 -5.54
CA VAL A 100 2.07 -0.58 -4.13
C VAL A 100 1.10 0.36 -3.43
N VAL A 101 0.55 -0.07 -2.30
CA VAL A 101 -0.41 0.70 -1.50
C VAL A 101 0.33 1.84 -0.79
N GLU A 102 0.01 3.08 -1.16
CA GLU A 102 0.62 4.29 -0.60
C GLU A 102 -0.29 5.02 0.40
N SER A 103 -1.58 4.77 0.33
CA SER A 103 -2.57 5.34 1.26
C SER A 103 -3.84 4.50 1.26
N ILE A 104 -4.55 4.51 2.39
CA ILE A 104 -5.79 3.74 2.59
C ILE A 104 -6.89 4.71 3.00
N GLY A 105 -7.96 4.76 2.23
CA GLY A 105 -9.18 5.48 2.54
C GLY A 105 -10.32 4.54 2.96
N PRO A 106 -11.51 5.10 3.28
CA PRO A 106 -12.63 4.31 3.77
C PRO A 106 -13.16 3.30 2.74
N ASP A 107 -13.13 3.66 1.45
CA ASP A 107 -13.68 2.88 0.34
C ASP A 107 -12.72 2.83 -0.87
N TYR A 108 -11.43 3.12 -0.64
CA TYR A 108 -10.42 3.11 -1.68
C TYR A 108 -9.02 2.90 -1.10
N ILE A 109 -8.10 2.57 -1.98
CA ILE A 109 -6.67 2.69 -1.75
C ILE A 109 -6.05 3.61 -2.80
N ILE A 110 -5.00 4.33 -2.44
CA ILE A 110 -4.13 5.00 -3.42
C ILE A 110 -2.92 4.10 -3.62
N CYS A 111 -2.71 3.70 -4.85
CA CYS A 111 -1.53 2.92 -5.22
C CYS A 111 -0.59 3.75 -6.07
N SER A 112 0.71 3.53 -5.91
CA SER A 112 1.72 3.92 -6.89
C SER A 112 2.00 2.76 -7.83
N GLN A 113 2.16 3.02 -9.10
CA GLN A 113 2.32 2.00 -10.13
C GLN A 113 3.04 2.52 -11.37
N SER A 114 3.49 1.57 -12.19
CA SER A 114 3.92 1.79 -13.56
C SER A 114 3.11 0.93 -14.51
N ASN A 115 3.05 1.30 -15.79
CA ASN A 115 2.32 0.54 -16.80
C ASN A 115 3.15 -0.64 -17.37
N TYR A 116 2.52 -1.50 -18.19
CA TYR A 116 3.16 -2.66 -18.82
C TYR A 116 4.43 -2.29 -19.60
N GLY A 117 4.41 -1.19 -20.33
CA GLY A 117 5.56 -0.74 -21.13
C GLY A 117 6.66 -0.01 -20.33
N GLY A 118 6.47 0.25 -19.04
CA GLY A 118 7.41 1.03 -18.25
C GLY A 118 7.59 2.46 -18.75
N THR A 119 6.57 3.05 -19.35
CA THR A 119 6.63 4.41 -19.94
C THR A 119 5.91 5.45 -19.10
N ARG A 120 5.14 5.03 -18.10
CA ARG A 120 4.32 5.90 -17.28
C ARG A 120 4.32 5.43 -15.83
N TRP A 121 4.63 6.34 -14.95
CA TRP A 121 4.41 6.20 -13.51
C TRP A 121 3.23 7.08 -13.10
N GLU A 122 2.41 6.57 -12.18
CA GLU A 122 1.28 7.31 -11.67
C GLU A 122 0.88 6.86 -10.27
N ARG A 123 0.10 7.70 -9.60
CA ARG A 123 -0.68 7.35 -8.42
C ARG A 123 -2.14 7.24 -8.80
N VAL A 124 -2.73 6.10 -8.51
CA VAL A 124 -4.12 5.82 -8.87
C VAL A 124 -4.97 5.55 -7.66
N LYS A 125 -6.22 5.99 -7.72
CA LYS A 125 -7.24 5.68 -6.75
C LYS A 125 -7.97 4.41 -7.18
N CYS A 126 -7.71 3.31 -6.47
CA CYS A 126 -8.41 2.03 -6.67
C CYS A 126 -9.61 1.99 -5.73
N ARG A 127 -10.81 2.13 -6.27
CA ARG A 127 -12.05 2.11 -5.49
C ARG A 127 -12.39 0.71 -5.03
N LYS A 128 -12.95 0.59 -3.85
CA LYS A 128 -13.49 -0.66 -3.32
C LYS A 128 -14.90 -0.91 -3.89
N SER A 129 -15.14 -2.14 -4.34
CA SER A 129 -16.46 -2.62 -4.75
C SER A 129 -16.69 -3.98 -4.09
N GLY A 130 -17.58 -4.03 -3.10
CA GLY A 130 -17.72 -5.21 -2.24
C GLY A 130 -16.42 -5.50 -1.48
N SER A 131 -15.85 -6.69 -1.68
CA SER A 131 -14.58 -7.13 -1.08
C SER A 131 -13.35 -6.88 -1.96
N ILE A 132 -13.52 -6.38 -3.20
CA ILE A 132 -12.44 -6.21 -4.17
C ILE A 132 -12.06 -4.74 -4.34
N TYR A 133 -10.83 -4.50 -4.84
CA TYR A 133 -10.37 -3.19 -5.29
C TYR A 133 -10.23 -3.18 -6.81
N ILE A 134 -10.88 -2.21 -7.44
CA ILE A 134 -10.87 -2.06 -8.91
C ILE A 134 -9.49 -1.53 -9.32
N SER A 135 -8.84 -2.22 -10.24
CA SER A 135 -7.56 -1.78 -10.80
C SER A 135 -7.69 -0.43 -11.49
N GLY A 136 -6.70 0.43 -11.30
CA GLY A 136 -6.55 1.66 -12.08
C GLY A 136 -6.03 1.44 -13.51
N MET A 137 -5.75 0.21 -13.90
CA MET A 137 -5.12 -0.18 -15.16
C MET A 137 -5.92 -1.27 -15.89
N GLY A 138 -7.12 -0.93 -16.33
CA GLY A 138 -7.96 -1.85 -17.13
C GLY A 138 -8.69 -2.93 -16.31
N ASN A 139 -9.26 -3.91 -17.02
CA ASN A 139 -10.13 -4.94 -16.43
C ASN A 139 -9.30 -6.12 -15.88
N HIS A 140 -8.66 -5.91 -14.75
CA HIS A 140 -7.95 -6.96 -14.03
C HIS A 140 -8.74 -7.42 -12.80
N ALA A 141 -8.82 -8.74 -12.60
CA ALA A 141 -9.49 -9.33 -11.43
C ALA A 141 -8.62 -9.19 -10.18
N PHE A 142 -9.15 -8.56 -9.13
CA PHE A 142 -8.45 -8.42 -7.86
C PHE A 142 -8.19 -9.78 -7.22
N GLN A 143 -6.96 -10.01 -6.78
CA GLN A 143 -6.51 -11.23 -6.13
C GLN A 143 -6.29 -11.05 -4.63
N GLY A 144 -5.75 -9.91 -4.21
CA GLY A 144 -5.43 -9.59 -2.82
C GLY A 144 -4.14 -8.79 -2.68
N PHE A 145 -3.58 -8.83 -1.47
CA PHE A 145 -2.37 -8.11 -1.09
C PHE A 145 -1.27 -9.06 -0.65
N ILE A 146 -0.04 -8.78 -1.05
CA ILE A 146 1.18 -9.38 -0.49
C ILE A 146 1.72 -8.41 0.56
N TYR A 147 1.92 -8.87 1.78
CA TYR A 147 2.38 -8.05 2.89
C TYR A 147 3.88 -8.14 3.05
N LEU A 148 4.56 -7.02 2.85
CA LEU A 148 5.97 -6.92 3.14
C LEU A 148 6.19 -6.93 4.67
N PRO A 149 7.24 -7.57 5.19
CA PRO A 149 7.50 -7.64 6.64
C PRO A 149 8.03 -6.32 7.20
N ILE A 150 7.33 -5.24 6.93
CA ILE A 150 7.66 -3.91 7.39
C ILE A 150 6.90 -3.66 8.68
N LYS A 151 7.65 -3.36 9.75
CA LYS A 151 7.05 -2.88 10.99
C LYS A 151 7.01 -1.36 10.91
N TRP A 152 5.83 -0.83 10.69
CA TRP A 152 5.57 0.59 10.90
C TRP A 152 5.39 0.82 12.39
N ASP A 153 5.97 1.88 12.93
CA ASP A 153 5.61 2.34 14.27
C ASP A 153 4.11 2.59 14.31
N ALA A 154 3.49 2.46 15.48
CA ALA A 154 2.04 2.57 15.63
C ALA A 154 1.45 3.90 15.07
N ALA A 155 2.27 4.90 14.82
CA ALA A 155 1.94 6.10 14.05
C ALA A 155 1.76 5.85 12.55
N GLY A 156 2.35 4.77 11.98
CA GLY A 156 2.28 4.43 10.56
C GLY A 156 1.11 3.53 10.16
N THR A 157 0.38 2.97 11.11
CA THR A 157 -0.86 2.23 10.84
C THR A 157 -2.00 3.22 10.65
N GLY A 158 -2.09 3.78 9.42
CA GLY A 158 -3.24 4.57 9.04
C GLY A 158 -3.14 6.09 9.28
N SER A 159 -1.96 6.68 9.17
CA SER A 159 -1.82 8.14 9.09
C SER A 159 -2.11 8.64 7.67
N GLY A 160 -3.25 8.29 7.14
CA GLY A 160 -3.86 8.80 5.93
C GLY A 160 -5.29 9.23 6.22
N GLY A 161 -5.57 9.55 7.48
CA GLY A 161 -6.86 10.05 7.89
C GLY A 161 -7.17 11.39 7.21
N THR A 162 -8.22 11.46 6.42
CA THR A 162 -8.82 12.71 5.94
C THR A 162 -9.46 13.51 7.07
N GLY A 163 -9.27 13.07 8.33
CA GLY A 163 -9.79 13.66 9.55
C GLY A 163 -8.78 14.58 10.27
N PRO A 164 -9.24 15.28 11.32
CA PRO A 164 -8.43 16.26 12.06
C PRO A 164 -7.34 15.64 12.96
N TYR A 165 -7.21 14.31 12.97
CA TYR A 165 -6.28 13.59 13.84
C TYR A 165 -5.03 13.15 13.06
N LYS A 166 -3.86 13.29 13.68
CA LYS A 166 -2.55 12.98 13.08
C LYS A 166 -2.03 11.58 13.46
N SER A 167 -2.62 10.92 14.46
CA SER A 167 -2.17 9.62 14.93
C SER A 167 -3.26 8.80 15.61
N VAL A 168 -3.03 7.49 15.74
CA VAL A 168 -3.88 6.57 16.53
C VAL A 168 -3.97 7.00 18.00
N ASP A 169 -2.90 7.53 18.56
CA ASP A 169 -2.88 8.02 19.93
C ASP A 169 -3.78 9.25 20.09
N GLU A 170 -3.72 10.18 19.16
CA GLU A 170 -4.52 11.40 19.17
C GLU A 170 -6.02 11.10 19.03
N ILE A 171 -6.41 10.22 18.10
CA ILE A 171 -7.81 9.82 17.93
C ILE A 171 -8.29 9.02 19.15
N ALA A 172 -7.47 8.11 19.71
CA ALA A 172 -7.81 7.37 20.92
C ALA A 172 -8.07 8.29 22.11
N ARG A 173 -7.21 9.27 22.35
CA ARG A 173 -7.41 10.28 23.39
C ARG A 173 -8.64 11.16 23.16
N ALA A 174 -8.92 11.52 21.92
CA ALA A 174 -10.13 12.28 21.57
C ALA A 174 -11.41 11.48 21.85
N ILE A 175 -11.40 10.18 21.53
CA ILE A 175 -12.51 9.26 21.84
C ILE A 175 -12.70 9.13 23.36
N ILE A 176 -11.62 8.97 24.12
CA ILE A 176 -11.67 8.87 25.60
C ILE A 176 -12.26 10.16 26.20
N ARG A 177 -11.87 11.33 25.70
CA ARG A 177 -12.43 12.61 26.15
C ARG A 177 -13.89 12.79 25.76
N GLY A 178 -14.38 12.07 24.74
CA GLY A 178 -15.77 12.16 24.28
C GLY A 178 -16.18 13.52 23.73
N THR A 179 -15.24 14.32 23.22
CA THR A 179 -15.46 15.68 22.72
C THR A 179 -15.62 15.74 21.22
N GLY A 180 -16.25 16.79 20.71
CA GLY A 180 -16.43 17.03 19.27
C GLY A 180 -17.17 15.86 18.57
N PRO A 181 -16.62 15.30 17.49
CA PRO A 181 -17.27 14.25 16.71
C PRO A 181 -17.45 12.94 17.47
N TRP A 182 -16.86 12.79 18.66
CA TRP A 182 -16.92 11.59 19.51
C TRP A 182 -17.97 11.69 20.62
N TYR A 183 -18.61 12.85 20.77
CA TYR A 183 -19.69 13.01 21.73
C TYR A 183 -20.86 12.05 21.38
N ARG A 184 -21.25 11.21 22.33
CA ARG A 184 -22.28 10.15 22.17
C ARG A 184 -22.07 9.23 20.96
N CYS A 185 -20.83 9.03 20.53
CA CYS A 185 -20.48 8.16 19.42
C CYS A 185 -20.01 6.79 19.93
N TYR A 186 -20.91 5.79 19.94
CA TYR A 186 -20.65 4.47 20.50
C TYR A 186 -20.85 3.34 19.49
N GLY A 187 -20.35 2.15 19.83
CA GLY A 187 -20.57 0.91 19.09
C GLY A 187 -20.21 1.02 17.61
N GLN A 188 -21.07 0.54 16.74
CA GLN A 188 -20.88 0.50 15.30
C GLN A 188 -20.68 1.90 14.67
N ASN A 189 -21.35 2.92 15.20
CA ASN A 189 -21.18 4.28 14.69
C ASN A 189 -19.80 4.81 14.96
N ARG A 190 -19.20 4.50 16.12
CA ARG A 190 -17.81 4.84 16.43
C ARG A 190 -16.85 4.12 15.49
N TRP A 191 -17.07 2.83 15.22
CA TRP A 191 -16.26 2.04 14.30
C TRP A 191 -16.28 2.61 12.89
N LYS A 192 -17.46 2.86 12.34
CA LYS A 192 -17.62 3.49 11.01
C LYS A 192 -16.92 4.87 10.95
N LYS A 193 -17.03 5.65 12.02
CA LYS A 193 -16.40 6.96 12.09
C LYS A 193 -14.88 6.89 12.17
N ILE A 194 -14.31 5.94 12.93
CA ILE A 194 -12.87 5.69 12.95
C ILE A 194 -12.38 5.33 11.55
N GLN A 195 -13.10 4.43 10.87
CA GLN A 195 -12.80 4.04 9.49
C GLN A 195 -12.91 5.22 8.51
N SER A 196 -13.90 6.11 8.67
CA SER A 196 -14.05 7.29 7.81
C SER A 196 -12.90 8.28 7.95
N TYR A 197 -12.18 8.24 9.07
CA TYR A 197 -10.94 8.98 9.28
C TYR A 197 -9.67 8.23 8.82
N GLY A 198 -9.83 7.06 8.20
CA GLY A 198 -8.72 6.27 7.66
C GLY A 198 -7.96 5.44 8.69
N TYR A 199 -8.52 5.23 9.88
CA TYR A 199 -7.92 4.42 10.93
C TYR A 199 -8.57 3.03 11.03
N ASP A 200 -7.77 2.02 11.43
CA ASP A 200 -8.28 0.72 11.82
C ASP A 200 -8.94 0.82 13.20
N PRO A 201 -10.26 0.53 13.32
CA PRO A 201 -10.96 0.59 14.59
C PRO A 201 -10.41 -0.34 15.66
N ALA A 202 -9.88 -1.51 15.29
CA ALA A 202 -9.32 -2.47 16.23
C ALA A 202 -8.02 -1.93 16.85
N VAL A 203 -7.16 -1.30 16.03
CA VAL A 203 -5.93 -0.65 16.49
C VAL A 203 -6.23 0.52 17.41
N VAL A 204 -7.21 1.37 17.04
CA VAL A 204 -7.64 2.49 17.89
C VAL A 204 -8.25 1.99 19.19
N GLN A 205 -9.07 0.92 19.16
CA GLN A 205 -9.66 0.34 20.37
C GLN A 205 -8.60 -0.26 21.30
N LYS A 206 -7.60 -0.94 20.74
CA LYS A 206 -6.46 -1.44 21.52
C LYS A 206 -5.76 -0.30 22.25
N ARG A 207 -5.49 0.81 21.54
CA ARG A 207 -4.85 1.98 22.14
C ARG A 207 -5.70 2.65 23.21
N ILE A 208 -7.02 2.73 23.02
CA ILE A 208 -7.96 3.19 24.05
C ILE A 208 -7.82 2.34 25.33
N ASN A 209 -7.83 1.01 25.18
CA ASN A 209 -7.73 0.10 26.29
C ASN A 209 -6.39 0.25 27.05
N GLU A 210 -5.29 0.45 26.33
CA GLU A 210 -3.97 0.71 26.93
C GLU A 210 -3.96 2.02 27.73
N LEU A 211 -4.50 3.09 27.17
CA LEU A 211 -4.58 4.39 27.83
C LEU A 211 -5.49 4.41 29.05
N MET A 212 -6.51 3.53 29.07
CA MET A 212 -7.42 3.42 30.20
C MET A 212 -6.88 2.53 31.32
N LYS A 213 -5.98 1.57 31.02
CA LYS A 213 -5.34 0.73 32.05
C LYS A 213 -4.23 1.45 32.81
N GLY A 214 -3.68 2.51 32.28
CA GLY A 214 -2.63 3.33 32.90
C GLY A 214 -3.16 4.45 33.81
N LYS A 215 -4.45 4.43 34.12
CA LYS A 215 -5.11 5.29 35.12
C LYS A 215 -5.56 4.42 36.28
#